data_f33b3d084ae06474bd21b44160861960
#
_entry.id   f33b3d084ae06474bd21b44160861960
#
_cell.length_a   1.000
_cell.length_b   1.000
_cell.length_c   1.000
_cell.angle_alpha   90.00
_cell.angle_beta   90.00
_cell.angle_gamma   90.00
#
_symmetry.space_group_name_H-M   'P 1'
#
loop_
_entity.id
_entity.type
_entity.pdbx_description
1 polymer ?
#
loop_
_entity_poly.entity_id
_entity_poly.type
_entity_poly.pdbx_seq_one_letter_code
_entity_poly.pdbx_strand_id
1 'polypeptide(L)'
;MLKAREYSVWNKMITSNEEIRIKDEVTQAYKVYLRNFEAGDMKAIETSCSFPLSFDSDGEVKSFNQFPIDVTAMKETTGYHRSLNSDIEVIAVSETKAHIILRKALRVKQDGTPIESVSGFYIWIKVDGAWKMKFASAITLKQD
;
A
#
# COMPACT_ATOMS: atom_id res chain seq x y z
N MET A 1 28.55 2.98 4.96
CA MET A 1 28.67 2.72 3.48
C MET A 1 28.62 1.23 3.22
N LEU A 2 27.91 0.82 2.17
CA LEU A 2 27.83 -0.56 1.74
C LEU A 2 29.15 -0.98 1.06
N LYS A 3 29.60 -2.22 1.35
CA LYS A 3 30.74 -2.82 0.68
C LYS A 3 30.33 -3.23 -0.75
N ALA A 4 31.31 -3.35 -1.66
CA ALA A 4 31.07 -3.71 -3.07
C ALA A 4 30.21 -4.98 -3.24
N ARG A 5 30.46 -6.00 -2.40
CA ARG A 5 29.70 -7.26 -2.42
C ARG A 5 28.25 -7.07 -2.05
N GLU A 6 27.96 -6.25 -1.03
CA GLU A 6 26.58 -5.93 -0.61
C GLU A 6 25.86 -5.12 -1.69
N TYR A 7 26.59 -4.23 -2.35
CA TYR A 7 26.05 -3.41 -3.43
C TYR A 7 25.64 -4.28 -4.64
N SER A 8 26.42 -5.29 -5.00
CA SER A 8 26.08 -6.18 -6.13
C SER A 8 24.84 -7.04 -5.84
N VAL A 9 24.59 -7.42 -4.58
CA VAL A 9 23.34 -8.11 -4.16
C VAL A 9 22.14 -7.19 -4.32
N TRP A 10 22.27 -5.93 -3.97
CA TRP A 10 21.22 -4.95 -4.14
C TRP A 10 20.85 -4.68 -5.61
N ASN A 11 21.81 -4.81 -6.49
CA ASN A 11 21.63 -4.53 -7.92
C ASN A 11 21.34 -5.80 -8.73
N LYS A 12 20.86 -6.87 -8.08
CA LYS A 12 20.44 -8.07 -8.79
C LYS A 12 19.35 -7.73 -9.79
N MET A 13 19.64 -7.97 -11.07
CA MET A 13 18.72 -7.68 -12.16
C MET A 13 17.73 -8.81 -12.39
N ILE A 14 16.53 -8.45 -12.81
CA ILE A 14 15.50 -9.36 -13.28
C ILE A 14 15.30 -9.18 -14.77
N THR A 15 14.76 -10.20 -15.43
CA THR A 15 14.42 -10.10 -16.85
C THR A 15 13.16 -9.26 -17.05
N SER A 16 12.94 -8.79 -18.29
CA SER A 16 11.72 -8.04 -18.62
C SER A 16 10.45 -8.87 -18.38
N ASN A 17 10.48 -10.17 -18.64
CA ASN A 17 9.34 -11.04 -18.39
C ASN A 17 9.08 -11.24 -16.90
N GLU A 18 10.13 -11.36 -16.10
CA GLU A 18 10.03 -11.42 -14.64
C GLU A 18 9.44 -10.12 -14.08
N GLU A 19 9.87 -8.97 -14.58
CA GLU A 19 9.35 -7.67 -14.17
C GLU A 19 7.84 -7.58 -14.41
N ILE A 20 7.37 -7.96 -15.59
CA ILE A 20 5.93 -7.96 -15.94
C ILE A 20 5.15 -8.87 -15.00
N ARG A 21 5.64 -10.08 -14.79
CA ARG A 21 4.98 -11.07 -13.90
C ARG A 21 4.90 -10.57 -12.46
N ILE A 22 6.00 -10.04 -11.94
CA ILE A 22 6.06 -9.56 -10.56
C ILE A 22 5.16 -8.34 -10.37
N LYS A 23 5.17 -7.40 -11.31
CA LYS A 23 4.27 -6.23 -11.24
C LYS A 23 2.80 -6.65 -11.21
N ASP A 24 2.44 -7.66 -11.98
CA ASP A 24 1.07 -8.19 -11.97
C ASP A 24 0.72 -8.85 -10.62
N GLU A 25 1.61 -9.67 -10.08
CA GLU A 25 1.41 -10.30 -8.77
C GLU A 25 1.20 -9.25 -7.67
N VAL A 26 2.04 -8.21 -7.66
CA VAL A 26 1.96 -7.13 -6.66
C VAL A 26 0.67 -6.34 -6.83
N THR A 27 0.28 -6.04 -8.07
CA THR A 27 -0.98 -5.34 -8.37
C THR A 27 -2.18 -6.12 -7.83
N GLN A 28 -2.20 -7.43 -8.03
CA GLN A 28 -3.29 -8.28 -7.52
C GLN A 28 -3.31 -8.31 -5.99
N ALA A 29 -2.15 -8.38 -5.35
CA ALA A 29 -2.05 -8.32 -3.89
C ALA A 29 -2.57 -6.98 -3.33
N TYR A 30 -2.24 -5.87 -3.99
CA TYR A 30 -2.75 -4.54 -3.60
C TYR A 30 -4.27 -4.46 -3.74
N LYS A 31 -4.84 -5.02 -4.80
CA LYS A 31 -6.30 -5.04 -5.01
C LYS A 31 -7.02 -5.83 -3.92
N VAL A 32 -6.45 -6.94 -3.45
CA VAL A 32 -6.99 -7.68 -2.31
C VAL A 32 -6.98 -6.82 -1.05
N TYR A 33 -5.87 -6.15 -0.77
CA TYR A 33 -5.75 -5.21 0.34
C TYR A 33 -6.83 -4.12 0.27
N LEU A 34 -7.00 -3.51 -0.89
CA LEU A 34 -7.98 -2.43 -1.07
C LEU A 34 -9.42 -2.91 -0.83
N ARG A 35 -9.79 -4.09 -1.34
CA ARG A 35 -11.12 -4.66 -1.08
C ARG A 35 -11.37 -4.87 0.42
N ASN A 36 -10.37 -5.38 1.13
CA ASN A 36 -10.48 -5.57 2.58
C ASN A 36 -10.54 -4.25 3.33
N PHE A 37 -9.81 -3.26 2.86
CA PHE A 37 -9.87 -1.89 3.39
C PHE A 37 -11.27 -1.31 3.22
N GLU A 38 -11.84 -1.39 2.04
CA GLU A 38 -13.20 -0.90 1.77
C GLU A 38 -14.25 -1.63 2.60
N ALA A 39 -14.05 -2.93 2.85
CA ALA A 39 -14.94 -3.73 3.71
C ALA A 39 -14.80 -3.42 5.20
N GLY A 40 -13.70 -2.75 5.60
CA GLY A 40 -13.41 -2.50 7.02
C GLY A 40 -13.02 -3.76 7.77
N ASP A 41 -12.56 -4.78 7.07
CA ASP A 41 -12.11 -6.04 7.66
C ASP A 41 -10.68 -5.92 8.16
N MET A 42 -10.52 -5.43 9.40
CA MET A 42 -9.21 -5.15 10.00
C MET A 42 -8.31 -6.38 10.03
N LYS A 43 -8.86 -7.54 10.36
CA LYS A 43 -8.08 -8.78 10.41
C LYS A 43 -7.55 -9.17 9.03
N ALA A 44 -8.37 -9.06 8.00
CA ALA A 44 -7.97 -9.33 6.63
C ALA A 44 -6.95 -8.31 6.12
N ILE A 45 -7.10 -7.03 6.45
CA ILE A 45 -6.13 -5.98 6.13
C ILE A 45 -4.76 -6.36 6.70
N GLU A 46 -4.72 -6.80 7.95
CA GLU A 46 -3.46 -7.14 8.61
C GLU A 46 -2.76 -8.35 8.00
N THR A 47 -3.48 -9.25 7.34
CA THR A 47 -2.85 -10.34 6.58
C THR A 47 -2.06 -9.86 5.37
N SER A 48 -2.34 -8.65 4.88
CA SER A 48 -1.58 -8.01 3.80
C SER A 48 -0.39 -7.20 4.29
N CYS A 49 -0.11 -7.20 5.58
CA CYS A 49 0.97 -6.41 6.18
C CYS A 49 2.08 -7.30 6.73
N SER A 50 3.30 -6.78 6.70
CA SER A 50 4.45 -7.35 7.41
C SER A 50 4.80 -6.43 8.56
N PHE A 51 4.66 -6.93 9.80
CA PHE A 51 4.95 -6.13 10.98
C PHE A 51 6.39 -6.32 11.47
N PRO A 52 7.05 -5.30 12.04
CA PRO A 52 6.52 -3.95 12.21
C PRO A 52 6.33 -3.23 10.86
N LEU A 53 5.21 -2.54 10.71
CA LEU A 53 4.90 -1.73 9.55
C LEU A 53 5.35 -0.30 9.82
N SER A 54 6.09 0.30 8.88
CA SER A 54 6.45 1.71 8.97
C SER A 54 5.40 2.56 8.24
N PHE A 55 4.99 3.64 8.88
CA PHE A 55 3.99 4.55 8.33
C PHE A 55 4.47 5.99 8.48
N ASP A 56 4.46 6.73 7.37
CA ASP A 56 4.80 8.14 7.33
C ASP A 56 3.53 8.97 7.17
N SER A 57 3.26 9.80 8.18
CA SER A 57 2.22 10.82 8.16
C SER A 57 2.88 12.15 8.49
N ASP A 58 2.73 13.13 7.61
CA ASP A 58 3.29 14.48 7.76
C ASP A 58 4.81 14.52 7.98
N GLY A 59 5.56 13.60 7.35
CA GLY A 59 7.00 13.58 7.41
C GLY A 59 7.59 12.93 8.67
N GLU A 60 6.76 12.36 9.53
CA GLU A 60 7.20 11.60 10.69
C GLU A 60 6.95 10.11 10.45
N VAL A 61 8.03 9.32 10.43
CA VAL A 61 7.93 7.87 10.24
C VAL A 61 7.79 7.19 11.59
N LYS A 62 6.73 6.43 11.76
CA LYS A 62 6.48 5.64 12.97
C LYS A 62 6.39 4.17 12.63
N SER A 63 6.73 3.31 13.60
CA SER A 63 6.65 1.86 13.48
C SER A 63 5.45 1.34 14.26
N PHE A 64 4.70 0.41 13.64
CA PHE A 64 3.47 -0.14 14.23
C PHE A 64 3.49 -1.67 14.18
N ASN A 65 2.97 -2.30 15.23
CA ASN A 65 2.79 -3.75 15.29
C ASN A 65 1.36 -4.18 14.93
N GLN A 66 0.52 -3.23 14.54
CA GLN A 66 -0.82 -3.44 14.00
C GLN A 66 -1.07 -2.40 12.92
N PHE A 67 -2.09 -2.58 12.09
CA PHE A 67 -2.41 -1.62 11.05
C PHE A 67 -2.77 -0.26 11.69
N PRO A 68 -2.13 0.85 11.29
CA PRO A 68 -2.23 2.12 12.01
C PRO A 68 -3.55 2.86 11.82
N ILE A 69 -4.36 2.48 10.84
CA ILE A 69 -5.66 3.10 10.58
C ILE A 69 -6.75 2.16 11.08
N ASP A 70 -7.58 2.64 12.00
CA ASP A 70 -8.80 1.95 12.39
C ASP A 70 -9.88 2.23 11.34
N VAL A 71 -9.97 1.36 10.34
CA VAL A 71 -10.90 1.55 9.22
C VAL A 71 -12.35 1.45 9.68
N THR A 72 -12.64 0.61 10.68
CA THR A 72 -13.98 0.51 11.25
C THR A 72 -14.42 1.84 11.86
N ALA A 73 -13.56 2.45 12.68
CA ALA A 73 -13.82 3.77 13.26
C ALA A 73 -13.90 4.85 12.18
N MET A 74 -13.07 4.80 11.17
CA MET A 74 -13.10 5.72 10.03
C MET A 74 -14.45 5.66 9.30
N LYS A 75 -14.96 4.46 9.05
CA LYS A 75 -16.27 4.26 8.41
C LYS A 75 -17.39 4.87 9.25
N GLU A 76 -17.38 4.64 10.56
CA GLU A 76 -18.38 5.18 11.47
C GLU A 76 -18.32 6.72 11.55
N THR A 77 -17.12 7.29 11.60
CA THR A 77 -16.91 8.73 11.77
C THR A 77 -17.15 9.52 10.49
N THR A 78 -16.68 9.02 9.33
CA THR A 78 -16.69 9.76 8.06
C THR A 78 -17.78 9.31 7.10
N GLY A 79 -18.35 8.12 7.31
CA GLY A 79 -19.25 7.49 6.34
C GLY A 79 -18.55 6.85 5.17
N TYR A 80 -17.24 6.65 5.25
CA TYR A 80 -16.46 6.03 4.17
C TYR A 80 -17.09 4.70 3.75
N HIS A 81 -17.35 4.56 2.45
CA HIS A 81 -17.92 3.36 1.87
C HIS A 81 -16.96 2.68 0.90
N ARG A 82 -16.37 3.44 -0.03
CA ARG A 82 -15.42 2.92 -1.01
C ARG A 82 -14.53 4.02 -1.58
N SER A 83 -13.51 3.58 -2.30
CA SER A 83 -12.60 4.45 -3.04
C SER A 83 -12.89 4.36 -4.53
N LEU A 84 -13.02 5.50 -5.19
CA LEU A 84 -13.26 5.60 -6.63
C LEU A 84 -11.99 6.01 -7.35
N ASN A 85 -11.84 5.52 -8.58
CA ASN A 85 -10.77 5.94 -9.48
C ASN A 85 -9.39 5.80 -8.85
N SER A 86 -9.14 4.66 -8.18
CA SER A 86 -7.85 4.37 -7.58
C SER A 86 -6.80 4.17 -8.67
N ASP A 87 -6.01 5.20 -8.90
CA ASP A 87 -4.93 5.22 -9.89
C ASP A 87 -3.65 4.68 -9.24
N ILE A 88 -3.47 3.36 -9.32
CA ILE A 88 -2.27 2.70 -8.79
C ILE A 88 -1.34 2.25 -9.91
N GLU A 89 -0.05 2.29 -9.61
CA GLU A 89 0.97 1.73 -10.48
C GLU A 89 2.09 1.12 -9.64
N VAL A 90 2.48 -0.10 -9.99
CA VAL A 90 3.69 -0.72 -9.47
C VAL A 90 4.84 -0.18 -10.33
N ILE A 91 5.62 0.76 -9.78
CA ILE A 91 6.59 1.54 -10.55
C ILE A 91 7.94 0.85 -10.71
N ALA A 92 8.31 0.01 -9.75
CA ALA A 92 9.58 -0.74 -9.79
C ALA A 92 9.47 -1.99 -8.93
N VAL A 93 10.13 -3.04 -9.36
CA VAL A 93 10.16 -4.31 -8.62
C VAL A 93 11.53 -4.97 -8.67
N SER A 94 11.81 -5.78 -7.65
CA SER A 94 12.81 -6.83 -7.65
C SER A 94 12.12 -8.17 -7.36
N GLU A 95 12.87 -9.24 -7.20
CA GLU A 95 12.28 -10.53 -6.80
C GLU A 95 11.57 -10.48 -5.43
N THR A 96 11.98 -9.54 -4.54
CA THR A 96 11.55 -9.51 -3.15
C THR A 96 10.97 -8.19 -2.68
N LYS A 97 11.00 -7.15 -3.52
CA LYS A 97 10.56 -5.80 -3.13
C LYS A 97 9.86 -5.11 -4.28
N ALA A 98 8.84 -4.31 -3.96
CA ALA A 98 8.09 -3.51 -4.93
C ALA A 98 7.80 -2.12 -4.39
N HIS A 99 7.87 -1.14 -5.29
CA HIS A 99 7.43 0.22 -5.03
C HIS A 99 6.10 0.44 -5.74
N ILE A 100 5.10 0.91 -4.99
CA ILE A 100 3.76 1.19 -5.50
C ILE A 100 3.43 2.64 -5.27
N ILE A 101 2.87 3.30 -6.25
CA ILE A 101 2.30 4.64 -6.10
C ILE A 101 0.79 4.59 -6.30
N LEU A 102 0.06 5.23 -5.39
CA LEU A 102 -1.33 5.58 -5.55
C LEU A 102 -1.36 7.08 -5.83
N ARG A 103 -1.55 7.46 -7.10
CA ARG A 103 -1.55 8.90 -7.44
C ARG A 103 -2.74 9.59 -6.83
N LYS A 104 -3.90 8.98 -6.94
CA LYS A 104 -5.14 9.54 -6.40
C LYS A 104 -6.20 8.46 -6.25
N ALA A 105 -6.95 8.53 -5.16
CA ALA A 105 -8.21 7.82 -4.98
C ALA A 105 -9.19 8.77 -4.30
N LEU A 106 -10.44 8.75 -4.74
CA LEU A 106 -11.50 9.53 -4.12
C LEU A 106 -12.28 8.65 -3.16
N ARG A 107 -12.25 8.99 -1.87
CA ARG A 107 -13.07 8.32 -0.86
C ARG A 107 -14.47 8.91 -0.86
N VAL A 108 -15.47 8.05 -0.90
CA VAL A 108 -16.87 8.47 -0.97
C VAL A 108 -17.73 7.74 0.05
N LYS A 109 -18.84 8.37 0.40
CA LYS A 109 -19.91 7.77 1.19
C LYS A 109 -20.75 6.81 0.32
N GLN A 110 -21.66 6.08 0.93
CA GLN A 110 -22.52 5.12 0.22
C GLN A 110 -23.33 5.79 -0.89
N ASP A 111 -23.77 7.03 -0.69
CA ASP A 111 -24.53 7.79 -1.68
C ASP A 111 -23.64 8.45 -2.77
N GLY A 112 -22.33 8.23 -2.69
CA GLY A 112 -21.36 8.82 -3.63
C GLY A 112 -20.84 10.19 -3.25
N THR A 113 -21.28 10.74 -2.11
CA THR A 113 -20.77 12.04 -1.64
C THR A 113 -19.27 11.97 -1.38
N PRO A 114 -18.46 12.86 -1.98
CA PRO A 114 -17.02 12.91 -1.74
C PRO A 114 -16.69 13.26 -0.29
N ILE A 115 -15.69 12.56 0.26
CA ILE A 115 -15.16 12.82 1.59
C ILE A 115 -13.79 13.50 1.48
N GLU A 116 -12.87 12.82 0.79
CA GLU A 116 -11.47 13.24 0.67
C GLU A 116 -10.80 12.52 -0.48
N SER A 117 -9.70 13.08 -0.98
CA SER A 117 -8.79 12.38 -1.91
C SER A 117 -7.55 11.96 -1.16
N VAL A 118 -7.01 10.79 -1.51
CA VAL A 118 -5.77 10.27 -0.92
C VAL A 118 -4.77 9.97 -2.02
N SER A 119 -3.50 10.29 -1.74
CA SER A 119 -2.34 9.88 -2.52
C SER A 119 -1.41 9.09 -1.60
N GLY A 120 -0.80 8.04 -2.11
CA GLY A 120 0.04 7.19 -1.28
C GLY A 120 1.25 6.66 -2.02
N PHE A 121 2.26 6.31 -1.24
CA PHE A 121 3.43 5.58 -1.70
C PHE A 121 3.65 4.40 -0.76
N TYR A 122 3.94 3.22 -1.34
CA TYR A 122 4.06 2.00 -0.57
C TYR A 122 5.30 1.22 -0.97
N ILE A 123 5.90 0.54 -0.01
CA ILE A 123 6.90 -0.48 -0.26
C ILE A 123 6.32 -1.82 0.21
N TRP A 124 6.21 -2.75 -0.72
CA TRP A 124 5.78 -4.12 -0.43
C TRP A 124 6.97 -5.06 -0.55
N ILE A 125 6.97 -6.11 0.27
CA ILE A 125 8.03 -7.11 0.28
C ILE A 125 7.42 -8.50 0.14
N LYS A 126 8.19 -9.43 -0.41
CA LYS A 126 7.78 -10.83 -0.50
C LYS A 126 8.23 -11.57 0.75
N VAL A 127 7.27 -12.12 1.50
CA VAL A 127 7.48 -12.86 2.74
C VAL A 127 6.82 -14.22 2.61
N ASP A 128 7.60 -15.30 2.68
CA ASP A 128 7.09 -16.68 2.54
C ASP A 128 6.19 -16.87 1.31
N GLY A 129 6.62 -16.30 0.20
CA GLY A 129 5.91 -16.43 -1.08
C GLY A 129 4.73 -15.48 -1.29
N ALA A 130 4.40 -14.62 -0.31
CA ALA A 130 3.31 -13.66 -0.39
C ALA A 130 3.80 -12.22 -0.33
N TRP A 131 3.19 -11.34 -1.12
CA TRP A 131 3.50 -9.91 -1.09
C TRP A 131 2.78 -9.24 0.08
N LYS A 132 3.54 -8.47 0.88
CA LYS A 132 3.08 -7.82 2.10
C LYS A 132 3.52 -6.35 2.13
N MET A 133 2.63 -5.48 2.61
CA MET A 133 2.97 -4.07 2.84
C MET A 133 3.95 -3.94 4.00
N LYS A 134 5.06 -3.25 3.76
CA LYS A 134 6.11 -3.01 4.76
C LYS A 134 6.26 -1.54 5.13
N PHE A 135 5.94 -0.65 4.19
CA PHE A 135 6.00 0.80 4.38
C PHE A 135 4.83 1.45 3.67
N ALA A 136 4.23 2.45 4.30
CA ALA A 136 3.20 3.28 3.70
C ALA A 136 3.41 4.75 4.04
N SER A 137 3.13 5.60 3.06
CA SER A 137 3.10 7.05 3.23
C SER A 137 1.83 7.56 2.56
N ALA A 138 1.13 8.51 3.18
CA ALA A 138 -0.12 9.00 2.64
C ALA A 138 -0.24 10.52 2.79
N ILE A 139 -0.87 11.13 1.78
CA ILE A 139 -1.29 12.52 1.81
C ILE A 139 -2.80 12.54 1.56
N THR A 140 -3.52 13.22 2.42
CA THR A 140 -4.98 13.29 2.35
C THR A 140 -5.43 14.74 2.17
N LEU A 141 -6.30 14.97 1.21
CA LEU A 141 -6.86 16.28 0.91
C LEU A 141 -8.39 16.23 1.06
N LYS A 142 -8.94 17.15 1.83
CA LYS A 142 -10.40 17.27 1.95
C LYS A 142 -10.99 17.77 0.65
N GLN A 143 -12.17 17.29 0.30
CA GLN A 143 -12.96 17.83 -0.80
C GLN A 143 -13.80 19.00 -0.31
N ASP A 144 -13.76 20.09 -1.05
CA ASP A 144 -14.53 21.29 -0.77
C ASP A 144 -15.99 21.15 -1.23
#